data_387ef2825024f31ccad1830324c5fea9
#
_entry.id   387ef2825024f31ccad1830324c5fea9
#
_cell.length_a   1.000
_cell.length_b   1.000
_cell.length_c   1.000
_cell.angle_alpha   90.00
_cell.angle_beta   90.00
_cell.angle_gamma   90.00
#
_symmetry.space_group_name_H-M   'P 1'
#
loop_
_entity.id
_entity.type
_entity.pdbx_description
1 polymer ?
#
loop_
_entity_poly.entity_id
_entity_poly.type
_entity_poly.pdbx_seq_one_letter_code
_entity_poly.pdbx_strand_id
1 'polypeptide(L)'
;MSSPSIVRADFEITLHRTGVVELLDMYASEPLQGGQPLDRETRSRLIPGLAAQANGRYFLAMDSDQPVGVAICFIGFSTFRALPLLNVHDLAVRRDFRGLGVGTQLLSAAEQEAIQLGCCKLTLEVQHENVNARRLYERIGFDSGGPAGADSSFMTKSLC
;
A
#
# COMPACT_ATOMS: atom_id res chain seq x y z
N MET A 1 1.54 13.43 20.70
CA MET A 1 1.60 12.08 20.11
C MET A 1 2.82 12.00 19.21
N SER A 2 3.63 10.97 19.38
CA SER A 2 4.72 10.72 18.44
C SER A 2 4.14 10.25 17.10
N SER A 3 4.80 10.59 16.02
CA SER A 3 4.44 10.09 14.69
C SER A 3 4.69 8.58 14.63
N PRO A 4 3.80 7.76 14.03
CA PRO A 4 4.05 6.35 13.85
C PRO A 4 5.37 6.08 13.12
N SER A 5 6.07 5.02 13.50
CA SER A 5 7.28 4.58 12.81
C SER A 5 6.92 3.63 11.67
N ILE A 6 7.66 3.74 10.55
CA ILE A 6 7.47 2.82 9.43
C ILE A 6 8.52 1.71 9.51
N VAL A 7 8.06 0.48 9.50
CA VAL A 7 8.89 -0.71 9.51
C VAL A 7 8.57 -1.61 8.33
N ARG A 8 9.55 -2.37 7.86
CA ARG A 8 9.28 -3.45 6.93
C ARG A 8 8.57 -4.58 7.68
N ALA A 9 7.47 -5.09 7.14
CA ALA A 9 6.74 -6.17 7.77
C ALA A 9 7.60 -7.44 7.82
N ASP A 10 7.72 -8.01 9.02
CA ASP A 10 8.43 -9.26 9.27
C ASP A 10 7.41 -10.30 9.73
N PHE A 11 7.16 -11.31 8.90
CA PHE A 11 6.15 -12.33 9.20
C PHE A 11 6.60 -13.38 10.23
N GLU A 12 7.84 -13.31 10.72
CA GLU A 12 8.25 -14.05 11.91
C GLU A 12 7.69 -13.41 13.19
N ILE A 13 7.34 -12.11 13.14
CA ILE A 13 6.77 -11.38 14.27
C ILE A 13 5.25 -11.50 14.25
N THR A 14 4.67 -12.10 15.29
CA THR A 14 3.21 -12.31 15.41
C THR A 14 2.42 -11.01 15.27
N LEU A 15 2.89 -9.93 15.90
CA LEU A 15 2.24 -8.62 15.84
C LEU A 15 2.15 -8.09 14.40
N HIS A 16 3.18 -8.31 13.59
CA HIS A 16 3.18 -7.92 12.18
C HIS A 16 2.19 -8.76 11.36
N ARG A 17 2.16 -10.08 11.57
CA ARG A 17 1.20 -10.97 10.89
C ARG A 17 -0.24 -10.56 11.17
N THR A 18 -0.59 -10.45 12.44
CA THR A 18 -1.95 -10.08 12.84
C THR A 18 -2.30 -8.68 12.37
N GLY A 19 -1.38 -7.73 12.47
CA GLY A 19 -1.58 -6.36 12.03
C GLY A 19 -1.88 -6.25 10.53
N VAL A 20 -1.14 -6.96 9.69
CA VAL A 20 -1.40 -6.97 8.24
C VAL A 20 -2.78 -7.53 7.94
N VAL A 21 -3.16 -8.66 8.56
CA VAL A 21 -4.48 -9.26 8.33
C VAL A 21 -5.60 -8.33 8.79
N GLU A 22 -5.50 -7.75 9.97
CA GLU A 22 -6.53 -6.85 10.52
C GLU A 22 -6.68 -5.57 9.70
N LEU A 23 -5.57 -4.96 9.27
CA LEU A 23 -5.60 -3.75 8.47
C LEU A 23 -6.19 -4.00 7.06
N LEU A 24 -5.87 -5.12 6.44
CA LEU A 24 -6.44 -5.48 5.15
C LEU A 24 -7.92 -5.89 5.26
N ASP A 25 -8.31 -6.54 6.36
CA ASP A 25 -9.71 -6.86 6.65
C ASP A 25 -10.54 -5.59 6.84
N MET A 26 -10.03 -4.65 7.60
CA MET A 26 -10.64 -3.32 7.77
C MET A 26 -10.77 -2.62 6.40
N TYR A 27 -9.72 -2.65 5.59
CA TYR A 27 -9.70 -2.02 4.26
C TYR A 27 -10.74 -2.66 3.32
N ALA A 28 -10.81 -3.99 3.26
CA ALA A 28 -11.80 -4.70 2.47
C ALA A 28 -13.24 -4.35 2.86
N SER A 29 -13.47 -4.06 4.14
CA SER A 29 -14.78 -3.68 4.69
C SER A 29 -15.22 -2.26 4.33
N GLU A 30 -14.31 -1.43 3.80
CA GLU A 30 -14.65 -0.08 3.36
C GLU A 30 -15.60 -0.13 2.14
N PRO A 31 -16.61 0.77 2.06
CA PRO A 31 -17.59 0.74 0.96
C PRO A 31 -16.98 0.76 -0.43
N LEU A 32 -15.91 1.53 -0.62
CA LEU A 32 -15.21 1.64 -1.91
C LEU A 32 -14.36 0.42 -2.25
N GLN A 33 -14.13 -0.49 -1.29
CA GLN A 33 -13.30 -1.69 -1.47
C GLN A 33 -14.11 -2.99 -1.46
N GLY A 34 -15.41 -2.88 -1.63
CA GLY A 34 -16.32 -4.02 -1.65
C GLY A 34 -17.28 -4.09 -0.46
N GLY A 35 -16.97 -3.42 0.65
CA GLY A 35 -17.85 -3.28 1.82
C GLY A 35 -18.06 -4.57 2.62
N GLN A 36 -17.21 -5.60 2.42
CA GLN A 36 -17.30 -6.90 3.08
C GLN A 36 -15.95 -7.25 3.73
N PRO A 37 -15.96 -7.80 4.95
CA PRO A 37 -14.74 -8.31 5.55
C PRO A 37 -14.19 -9.48 4.75
N LEU A 38 -12.90 -9.76 4.92
CA LEU A 38 -12.27 -10.93 4.34
C LEU A 38 -12.89 -12.20 4.96
N ASP A 39 -13.21 -13.19 4.13
CA ASP A 39 -13.68 -14.46 4.64
C ASP A 39 -12.56 -15.23 5.37
N ARG A 40 -12.97 -16.26 6.13
CA ARG A 40 -12.05 -17.03 6.96
C ARG A 40 -10.93 -17.68 6.16
N GLU A 41 -11.24 -18.19 4.99
CA GLU A 41 -10.27 -18.88 4.14
C GLU A 41 -9.24 -17.90 3.58
N THR A 42 -9.68 -16.75 3.08
CA THR A 42 -8.80 -15.67 2.61
C THR A 42 -7.88 -15.19 3.74
N ARG A 43 -8.43 -14.95 4.94
CA ARG A 43 -7.63 -14.54 6.11
C ARG A 43 -6.54 -15.57 6.43
N SER A 44 -6.87 -16.86 6.39
CA SER A 44 -5.90 -17.92 6.71
C SER A 44 -4.78 -18.07 5.68
N ARG A 45 -5.05 -17.74 4.41
CA ARG A 45 -4.08 -17.84 3.31
C ARG A 45 -3.24 -16.58 3.13
N LEU A 46 -3.64 -15.44 3.70
CA LEU A 46 -3.07 -14.14 3.37
C LEU A 46 -1.57 -14.06 3.71
N ILE A 47 -1.19 -14.35 4.93
CA ILE A 47 0.22 -14.27 5.34
C ILE A 47 1.09 -15.32 4.64
N PRO A 48 0.72 -16.60 4.59
CA PRO A 48 1.49 -17.56 3.79
C PRO A 48 1.63 -17.17 2.33
N GLY A 49 0.56 -16.63 1.73
CA GLY A 49 0.55 -16.15 0.36
C GLY A 49 1.50 -14.98 0.13
N LEU A 50 1.45 -13.97 0.99
CA LEU A 50 2.34 -12.80 0.91
C LEU A 50 3.80 -13.21 1.15
N ALA A 51 4.06 -14.08 2.12
CA ALA A 51 5.41 -14.56 2.41
C ALA A 51 6.04 -15.32 1.24
N ALA A 52 5.22 -15.99 0.42
CA ALA A 52 5.68 -16.72 -0.75
C ALA A 52 6.00 -15.84 -1.97
N GLN A 53 5.63 -14.55 -1.95
CA GLN A 53 5.85 -13.63 -3.07
C GLN A 53 7.27 -13.05 -3.01
N ALA A 54 8.18 -13.53 -3.86
CA ALA A 54 9.55 -13.04 -3.93
C ALA A 54 9.64 -11.55 -4.33
N ASN A 55 8.65 -11.06 -5.08
CA ASN A 55 8.53 -9.68 -5.52
C ASN A 55 7.74 -8.77 -4.57
N GLY A 56 7.29 -9.30 -3.43
CA GLY A 56 6.54 -8.51 -2.45
C GLY A 56 7.42 -7.59 -1.63
N ARG A 57 6.90 -6.41 -1.31
CA ARG A 57 7.51 -5.43 -0.39
C ARG A 57 6.40 -4.84 0.46
N TYR A 58 6.45 -5.09 1.76
CA TYR A 58 5.35 -4.78 2.68
C TYR A 58 5.84 -3.90 3.81
N PHE A 59 5.08 -2.84 4.12
CA PHE A 59 5.43 -1.87 5.17
C PHE A 59 4.28 -1.72 6.14
N LEU A 60 4.61 -1.59 7.42
CA LEU A 60 3.67 -1.28 8.49
C LEU A 60 4.01 0.06 9.11
N ALA A 61 2.99 0.85 9.41
CA ALA A 61 3.10 1.98 10.30
C ALA A 61 2.72 1.52 11.71
N MET A 62 3.63 1.74 12.65
CA MET A 62 3.49 1.29 14.04
C MET A 62 3.38 2.50 14.97
N ASP A 63 2.29 2.59 15.72
CA ASP A 63 2.18 3.49 16.86
C ASP A 63 2.47 2.68 18.13
N SER A 64 3.72 2.77 18.63
CA SER A 64 4.24 1.86 19.64
C SER A 64 4.09 0.39 19.19
N ASP A 65 3.32 -0.41 19.90
CA ASP A 65 3.06 -1.81 19.56
C ASP A 65 1.75 -2.00 18.76
N GLN A 66 1.17 -0.92 18.23
CA GLN A 66 -0.07 -1.00 17.49
C GLN A 66 0.16 -0.76 15.99
N PRO A 67 -0.13 -1.74 15.11
CA PRO A 67 -0.18 -1.52 13.67
C PRO A 67 -1.35 -0.59 13.32
N VAL A 68 -1.04 0.54 12.68
CA VAL A 68 -2.04 1.58 12.36
C VAL A 68 -2.15 1.86 10.86
N GLY A 69 -1.24 1.32 10.06
CA GLY A 69 -1.29 1.44 8.61
C GLY A 69 -0.46 0.38 7.92
N VAL A 70 -0.77 0.09 6.67
CA VAL A 70 -0.09 -0.93 5.86
C VAL A 70 0.02 -0.47 4.41
N ALA A 71 1.16 -0.76 3.79
CA ALA A 71 1.34 -0.68 2.34
C ALA A 71 1.77 -2.06 1.82
N ILE A 72 1.02 -2.59 0.90
CA ILE A 72 1.32 -3.84 0.19
C ILE A 72 1.81 -3.47 -1.20
N CYS A 73 3.05 -3.79 -1.52
CA CYS A 73 3.67 -3.43 -2.78
C CYS A 73 4.24 -4.67 -3.47
N PHE A 74 4.26 -4.64 -4.79
CA PHE A 74 4.85 -5.70 -5.61
C PHE A 74 5.77 -5.10 -6.68
N ILE A 75 6.94 -5.70 -6.85
CA ILE A 75 7.85 -5.35 -7.93
C ILE A 75 7.28 -5.91 -9.23
N GLY A 76 7.10 -5.03 -10.21
CA GLY A 76 6.76 -5.36 -11.57
C GLY A 76 7.87 -4.95 -12.54
N PHE A 77 7.58 -4.95 -13.82
CA PHE A 77 8.53 -4.61 -14.84
C PHE A 77 7.91 -3.71 -15.92
N SER A 78 8.56 -2.61 -16.23
CA SER A 78 8.18 -1.73 -17.32
C SER A 78 8.87 -2.18 -18.60
N THR A 79 8.12 -2.75 -19.53
CA THR A 79 8.68 -3.21 -20.82
C THR A 79 9.18 -2.05 -21.68
N PHE A 80 8.53 -0.88 -21.60
CA PHE A 80 8.92 0.30 -22.38
C PHE A 80 10.17 1.00 -21.86
N ARG A 81 10.50 0.82 -20.59
CA ARG A 81 11.71 1.34 -19.95
C ARG A 81 12.76 0.25 -19.74
N ALA A 82 12.38 -1.02 -19.85
CA ALA A 82 13.20 -2.19 -19.51
C ALA A 82 13.82 -2.09 -18.12
N LEU A 83 13.03 -1.60 -17.15
CA LEU A 83 13.42 -1.40 -15.76
C LEU A 83 12.31 -1.90 -14.84
N PRO A 84 12.65 -2.27 -13.60
CA PRO A 84 11.62 -2.60 -12.62
C PRO A 84 10.76 -1.38 -12.28
N LEU A 85 9.58 -1.64 -11.78
CA LEU A 85 8.70 -0.66 -11.17
C LEU A 85 8.19 -1.22 -9.84
N LEU A 86 7.71 -0.36 -8.95
CA LEU A 86 7.05 -0.80 -7.72
C LEU A 86 5.57 -0.39 -7.78
N ASN A 87 4.70 -1.39 -7.73
CA ASN A 87 3.26 -1.18 -7.66
C ASN A 87 2.81 -1.14 -6.20
N VAL A 88 2.16 -0.06 -5.80
CA VAL A 88 1.48 0.04 -4.50
C VAL A 88 0.08 -0.56 -4.70
N HIS A 89 -0.07 -1.81 -4.29
CA HIS A 89 -1.29 -2.59 -4.50
C HIS A 89 -2.39 -2.24 -3.51
N ASP A 90 -2.04 -2.12 -2.23
CA ASP A 90 -2.96 -1.68 -1.17
C ASP A 90 -2.26 -0.66 -0.29
N LEU A 91 -3.01 0.36 0.12
CA LEU A 91 -2.61 1.34 1.10
C LEU A 91 -3.78 1.58 2.04
N ALA A 92 -3.63 1.23 3.30
CA ALA A 92 -4.68 1.37 4.29
C ALA A 92 -4.15 2.00 5.58
N VAL A 93 -4.93 2.90 6.15
CA VAL A 93 -4.64 3.56 7.43
C VAL A 93 -5.89 3.49 8.30
N ARG A 94 -5.72 3.13 9.58
CA ARG A 94 -6.82 3.13 10.54
C ARG A 94 -7.49 4.50 10.59
N ARG A 95 -8.81 4.51 10.77
CA ARG A 95 -9.63 5.73 10.73
C ARG A 95 -9.13 6.83 11.66
N ASP A 96 -8.83 6.46 12.88
CA ASP A 96 -8.35 7.36 13.93
C ASP A 96 -6.94 7.91 13.68
N PHE A 97 -6.21 7.35 12.72
CA PHE A 97 -4.88 7.80 12.28
C PHE A 97 -4.87 8.47 10.90
N ARG A 98 -6.02 8.64 10.27
CA ARG A 98 -6.12 9.34 8.98
C ARG A 98 -5.95 10.84 9.16
N GLY A 99 -5.42 11.50 8.12
CA GLY A 99 -5.14 12.94 8.17
C GLY A 99 -3.92 13.34 9.01
N LEU A 100 -3.18 12.37 9.54
CA LEU A 100 -1.99 12.59 10.36
C LEU A 100 -0.67 12.32 9.61
N GLY A 101 -0.72 12.13 8.29
CA GLY A 101 0.46 11.92 7.45
C GLY A 101 0.94 10.47 7.38
N VAL A 102 0.24 9.50 7.96
CA VAL A 102 0.65 8.08 7.97
C VAL A 102 0.73 7.51 6.55
N GLY A 103 -0.26 7.79 5.72
CA GLY A 103 -0.25 7.36 4.31
C GLY A 103 0.94 7.94 3.54
N THR A 104 1.28 9.21 3.76
CA THR A 104 2.45 9.85 3.17
C THR A 104 3.75 9.15 3.60
N GLN A 105 3.86 8.79 4.88
CA GLN A 105 5.05 8.10 5.40
C GLN A 105 5.20 6.70 4.82
N LEU A 106 4.10 5.95 4.69
CA LEU A 106 4.09 4.62 4.06
C LEU A 106 4.53 4.71 2.59
N LEU A 107 4.00 5.69 1.84
CA LEU A 107 4.38 5.89 0.45
C LEU A 107 5.82 6.36 0.30
N SER A 108 6.32 7.15 1.23
CA SER A 108 7.75 7.54 1.26
C SER A 108 8.66 6.33 1.47
N ALA A 109 8.28 5.41 2.36
CA ALA A 109 9.04 4.17 2.55
C ALA A 109 9.04 3.30 1.28
N ALA A 110 7.89 3.17 0.63
CA ALA A 110 7.78 2.46 -0.65
C ALA A 110 8.64 3.11 -1.75
N GLU A 111 8.65 4.44 -1.83
CA GLU A 111 9.47 5.17 -2.80
C GLU A 111 10.97 4.96 -2.56
N GLN A 112 11.41 5.01 -1.31
CA GLN A 112 12.82 4.76 -0.98
C GLN A 112 13.24 3.34 -1.35
N GLU A 113 12.39 2.35 -1.08
CA GLU A 113 12.62 0.96 -1.51
C GLU A 113 12.71 0.86 -3.03
N ALA A 114 11.80 1.51 -3.75
CA ALA A 114 11.78 1.52 -5.21
C ALA A 114 13.06 2.13 -5.79
N ILE A 115 13.54 3.22 -5.21
CA ILE A 115 14.79 3.87 -5.62
C ILE A 115 15.98 2.91 -5.42
N GLN A 116 16.07 2.26 -4.28
CA GLN A 116 17.13 1.29 -3.98
C GLN A 116 17.10 0.09 -4.92
N LEU A 117 15.93 -0.33 -5.36
CA LEU A 117 15.74 -1.42 -6.32
C LEU A 117 16.01 -1.01 -7.77
N GLY A 118 16.26 0.26 -8.05
CA GLY A 118 16.45 0.77 -9.41
C GLY A 118 15.15 0.88 -10.20
N CYS A 119 14.01 0.99 -9.53
CA CYS A 119 12.72 1.15 -10.20
C CYS A 119 12.63 2.48 -10.93
N CYS A 120 12.01 2.47 -12.11
CA CYS A 120 11.81 3.69 -12.89
C CYS A 120 10.59 4.50 -12.42
N LYS A 121 9.66 3.87 -11.71
CA LYS A 121 8.43 4.52 -11.26
C LYS A 121 7.73 3.75 -10.15
N LEU A 122 6.87 4.47 -9.43
CA LEU A 122 5.78 3.90 -8.62
C LEU A 122 4.50 3.88 -9.46
N THR A 123 3.67 2.88 -9.27
CA THR A 123 2.34 2.79 -9.88
C THR A 123 1.29 2.45 -8.82
N LEU A 124 0.08 2.90 -9.02
CA LEU A 124 -1.08 2.51 -8.22
C LEU A 124 -2.36 2.67 -9.01
N GLU A 125 -3.41 2.01 -8.55
CA GLU A 125 -4.76 2.19 -9.04
C GLU A 125 -5.61 2.80 -7.91
N VAL A 126 -6.47 3.75 -8.24
CA VAL A 126 -7.35 4.42 -7.30
C VAL A 126 -8.72 4.60 -7.90
N GLN A 127 -9.77 4.34 -7.12
CA GLN A 127 -11.15 4.58 -7.55
C GLN A 127 -11.43 6.09 -7.65
N HIS A 128 -12.19 6.51 -8.67
CA HIS A 128 -12.52 7.91 -8.90
C HIS A 128 -13.22 8.57 -7.71
N GLU A 129 -14.05 7.80 -7.00
CA GLU A 129 -14.78 8.27 -5.82
C GLU A 129 -13.90 8.47 -4.59
N ASN A 130 -12.70 7.87 -4.57
CA ASN A 130 -11.75 8.01 -3.47
C ASN A 130 -10.96 9.33 -3.59
N VAL A 131 -11.67 10.43 -3.42
CA VAL A 131 -11.14 11.80 -3.61
C VAL A 131 -9.99 12.09 -2.64
N ASN A 132 -10.09 11.63 -1.41
CA ASN A 132 -9.05 11.87 -0.41
C ASN A 132 -7.74 11.15 -0.76
N ALA A 133 -7.80 9.91 -1.21
CA ALA A 133 -6.63 9.16 -1.67
C ALA A 133 -6.02 9.80 -2.91
N ARG A 134 -6.84 10.19 -3.89
CA ARG A 134 -6.36 10.87 -5.10
C ARG A 134 -5.61 12.15 -4.78
N ARG A 135 -6.15 12.99 -3.89
CA ARG A 135 -5.48 14.22 -3.44
C ARG A 135 -4.16 13.95 -2.76
N LEU A 136 -4.09 12.89 -1.93
CA LEU A 136 -2.83 12.46 -1.32
C LEU A 136 -1.80 12.11 -2.39
N TYR A 137 -2.17 11.27 -3.36
CA TYR A 137 -1.26 10.83 -4.42
C TYR A 137 -0.79 11.98 -5.30
N GLU A 138 -1.68 12.87 -5.72
CA GLU A 138 -1.32 14.05 -6.50
C GLU A 138 -0.36 14.97 -5.73
N ARG A 139 -0.61 15.19 -4.44
CA ARG A 139 0.23 16.03 -3.58
C ARG A 139 1.65 15.50 -3.45
N ILE A 140 1.84 14.19 -3.45
CA ILE A 140 3.18 13.57 -3.33
C ILE A 140 3.84 13.30 -4.67
N GLY A 141 3.23 13.70 -5.79
CA GLY A 141 3.87 13.70 -7.10
C GLY A 141 3.39 12.64 -8.08
N PHE A 142 2.32 11.91 -7.79
CA PHE A 142 1.66 11.07 -8.79
C PHE A 142 0.93 11.97 -9.80
N ASP A 143 0.92 11.56 -11.06
CA ASP A 143 0.16 12.25 -12.09
C ASP A 143 -1.36 12.01 -11.90
N SER A 144 -2.18 12.75 -12.67
CA SER A 144 -3.63 12.61 -12.59
C SER A 144 -4.16 11.26 -13.07
N GLY A 145 -3.29 10.47 -13.67
CA GLY A 145 -3.59 9.12 -14.13
C GLY A 145 -4.38 9.06 -15.42
N GLY A 146 -4.44 7.86 -15.96
CA GLY A 146 -5.30 7.49 -17.07
C GLY A 146 -6.34 6.46 -16.61
N PRO A 147 -7.32 6.10 -17.46
CA PRO A 147 -8.32 5.11 -17.10
C PRO A 147 -7.65 3.74 -16.90
N ALA A 148 -7.98 3.09 -15.76
CA ALA A 148 -7.60 1.71 -15.47
C ALA A 148 -8.80 0.76 -15.58
N GLY A 149 -9.99 1.32 -15.38
CA GLY A 149 -11.29 0.66 -15.51
C GLY A 149 -12.38 1.71 -15.62
N ALA A 150 -13.64 1.30 -15.55
CA ALA A 150 -14.76 2.23 -15.66
C ALA A 150 -14.77 3.28 -14.54
N ASP A 151 -14.36 2.86 -13.33
CA ASP A 151 -14.50 3.65 -12.10
C ASP A 151 -13.17 3.94 -11.41
N SER A 152 -12.03 3.66 -12.05
CA SER A 152 -10.71 3.83 -11.46
C SER A 152 -9.70 4.46 -12.41
N SER A 153 -8.66 5.05 -11.82
CA SER A 153 -7.51 5.63 -12.52
C SER A 153 -6.23 4.92 -12.14
N PHE A 154 -5.36 4.77 -13.13
CA PHE A 154 -4.01 4.27 -12.94
C PHE A 154 -3.06 5.46 -12.85
N MET A 155 -2.42 5.65 -11.69
CA MET A 155 -1.55 6.78 -11.43
C MET A 155 -0.08 6.34 -11.37
N THR A 156 0.80 7.21 -11.79
CA THR A 156 2.25 6.93 -11.88
C THR A 156 3.05 8.08 -11.30
N LYS A 157 4.08 7.76 -10.53
CA LYS A 157 5.11 8.70 -10.10
C LYS A 157 6.45 8.27 -10.70
N SER A 158 7.01 9.11 -11.58
CA SER A 158 8.34 8.86 -12.17
C SER A 158 9.44 9.01 -11.12
N LEU A 159 10.42 8.11 -11.14
CA LEU A 159 11.59 8.11 -10.24
C LEU A 159 12.90 8.41 -10.97
N CYS A 160 12.86 8.53 -12.27
CA CYS A 160 14.04 8.82 -13.08
C CYS A 160 13.75 9.70 -14.30
#